data_f3a0c34569a9b5c2c2f30af11ee51713
#
_entry.id   f3a0c34569a9b5c2c2f30af11ee51713
#
_cell.length_a   1.000
_cell.length_b   1.000
_cell.length_c   1.000
_cell.angle_alpha   90.00
_cell.angle_beta   90.00
_cell.angle_gamma   90.00
#
_symmetry.space_group_name_H-M   'P 1'
#
loop_
_entity.id
_entity.type
_entity.pdbx_description
1 polymer ?
#
loop_
_entity_poly.entity_id
_entity_poly.type
_entity_poly.pdbx_seq_one_letter_code
_entity_poly.pdbx_strand_id
1 'polypeptide(L)'
;PDKCAVSSTGFQWFDLMDQTKDQILAKSLVAEIKLNTLIDEVIKKNNLTNEKIVIGGFSQGCMISLQTALKRKDKINSVIGYSGKIIDVEHLQSSINSRPKIILMHGDIDEIVPASYLLEAKEFFNKNNYKVETKIFKNCEHRIPTEGSSLGLNFLKKNLY
;
A
#
# COMPACT_ATOMS: atom_id res chain seq x y z
N PRO A 1 9.27 10.37 -0.43
CA PRO A 1 9.76 9.83 -1.70
C PRO A 1 10.93 10.65 -2.25
N ASP A 2 11.75 10.02 -3.06
CA ASP A 2 12.88 10.66 -3.72
C ASP A 2 12.45 11.20 -5.09
N LYS A 3 13.27 12.06 -5.74
CA LYS A 3 13.00 12.49 -7.12
C LYS A 3 13.05 11.27 -8.06
N CYS A 4 12.10 11.22 -8.99
CA CYS A 4 12.07 10.14 -9.97
C CYS A 4 13.20 10.29 -10.98
N ALA A 5 13.93 9.19 -11.28
CA ALA A 5 15.02 9.22 -12.25
C ALA A 5 14.54 9.44 -13.70
N VAL A 6 13.31 9.02 -14.01
CA VAL A 6 12.73 9.06 -15.37
C VAL A 6 11.72 10.19 -15.58
N SER A 7 11.49 11.03 -14.57
CA SER A 7 10.54 12.15 -14.63
C SER A 7 11.12 13.36 -13.92
N SER A 8 11.23 14.49 -14.62
CA SER A 8 11.76 15.73 -14.03
C SER A 8 10.91 16.33 -12.92
N THR A 9 9.63 15.99 -12.85
CA THR A 9 8.65 16.52 -11.88
C THR A 9 8.09 15.44 -10.95
N GLY A 10 8.37 14.16 -11.23
CA GLY A 10 7.84 13.04 -10.48
C GLY A 10 8.66 12.66 -9.25
N PHE A 11 8.02 11.92 -8.35
CA PHE A 11 8.65 11.31 -7.18
C PHE A 11 8.42 9.81 -7.18
N GLN A 12 9.34 9.07 -6.57
CA GLN A 12 9.27 7.63 -6.41
C GLN A 12 9.71 7.22 -4.99
N TRP A 13 9.17 6.13 -4.49
CA TRP A 13 9.63 5.55 -3.23
C TRP A 13 10.93 4.76 -3.40
N PHE A 14 11.05 4.09 -4.53
CA PHE A 14 12.23 3.33 -4.95
C PHE A 14 12.20 3.15 -6.47
N ASP A 15 13.37 2.90 -7.05
CA ASP A 15 13.50 2.65 -8.48
C ASP A 15 13.07 1.23 -8.83
N LEU A 16 12.26 1.10 -9.89
CA LEU A 16 11.75 -0.18 -10.43
C LEU A 16 12.38 -0.56 -11.77
N MET A 17 13.12 0.38 -12.41
CA MET A 17 13.69 0.17 -13.73
C MET A 17 14.93 -0.71 -13.66
N ASP A 18 14.99 -1.72 -14.53
CA ASP A 18 16.15 -2.61 -14.69
C ASP A 18 16.65 -3.27 -13.38
N GLN A 19 15.74 -3.54 -12.44
CA GLN A 19 16.05 -4.08 -11.12
C GLN A 19 15.65 -5.56 -11.00
N THR A 20 16.47 -6.33 -10.31
CA THR A 20 16.08 -7.67 -9.85
C THR A 20 15.10 -7.58 -8.68
N LYS A 21 14.41 -8.70 -8.38
CA LYS A 21 13.50 -8.76 -7.22
C LYS A 21 14.20 -8.39 -5.92
N ASP A 22 15.43 -8.89 -5.70
CA ASP A 22 16.19 -8.63 -4.47
C ASP A 22 16.59 -7.14 -4.37
N GLN A 23 16.94 -6.51 -5.48
CA GLN A 23 17.25 -5.08 -5.52
C GLN A 23 16.02 -4.23 -5.23
N ILE A 24 14.85 -4.59 -5.79
CA ILE A 24 13.57 -3.93 -5.50
C ILE A 24 13.23 -4.08 -4.02
N LEU A 25 13.35 -5.29 -3.47
CA LEU A 25 13.12 -5.53 -2.05
C LEU A 25 14.06 -4.68 -1.18
N ALA A 26 15.37 -4.71 -1.43
CA ALA A 26 16.33 -3.95 -0.67
C ALA A 26 16.03 -2.43 -0.68
N LYS A 27 15.72 -1.86 -1.85
CA LYS A 27 15.34 -0.45 -1.99
C LYS A 27 14.00 -0.14 -1.29
N SER A 28 13.03 -1.05 -1.36
CA SER A 28 11.75 -0.89 -0.68
C SER A 28 11.88 -0.89 0.85
N LEU A 29 12.84 -1.64 1.40
CA LEU A 29 13.13 -1.62 2.84
C LEU A 29 13.65 -0.26 3.30
N VAL A 30 14.47 0.40 2.48
CA VAL A 30 14.92 1.78 2.76
C VAL A 30 13.73 2.76 2.71
N ALA A 31 12.85 2.61 1.72
CA ALA A 31 11.63 3.43 1.61
C ALA A 31 10.67 3.19 2.79
N GLU A 32 10.56 1.95 3.27
CA GLU A 32 9.78 1.58 4.46
C GLU A 32 10.24 2.35 5.70
N ILE A 33 11.55 2.45 5.92
CA ILE A 33 12.13 3.23 7.04
C ILE A 33 11.69 4.69 6.94
N LYS A 34 11.80 5.31 5.75
CA LYS A 34 11.38 6.70 5.52
C LYS A 34 9.89 6.90 5.81
N LEU A 35 9.03 5.97 5.36
CA LEU A 35 7.58 6.07 5.60
C LEU A 35 7.25 5.86 7.08
N ASN A 36 7.90 4.93 7.76
CA ASN A 36 7.76 4.73 9.20
C ASN A 36 8.13 6.00 9.98
N THR A 37 9.27 6.61 9.67
CA THR A 37 9.70 7.87 10.30
C THR A 37 8.66 8.97 10.09
N LEU A 38 8.13 9.13 8.87
CA LEU A 38 7.09 10.10 8.58
C LEU A 38 5.83 9.86 9.40
N ILE A 39 5.38 8.61 9.53
CA ILE A 39 4.21 8.26 10.36
C ILE A 39 4.44 8.67 11.80
N ASP A 40 5.60 8.33 12.36
CA ASP A 40 5.93 8.62 13.76
C ASP A 40 6.05 10.14 14.02
N GLU A 41 6.60 10.90 13.06
CA GLU A 41 6.64 12.36 13.09
C GLU A 41 5.22 12.97 13.07
N VAL A 42 4.33 12.47 12.20
CA VAL A 42 2.93 12.92 12.13
C VAL A 42 2.19 12.65 13.43
N ILE A 43 2.35 11.46 14.00
CA ILE A 43 1.78 11.06 15.29
C ILE A 43 2.25 12.03 16.39
N LYS A 44 3.55 12.22 16.50
CA LYS A 44 4.17 13.09 17.52
C LYS A 44 3.75 14.55 17.36
N LYS A 45 3.86 15.09 16.14
CA LYS A 45 3.55 16.51 15.84
C LYS A 45 2.11 16.87 16.15
N ASN A 46 1.17 15.95 15.92
CA ASN A 46 -0.26 16.21 16.06
C ASN A 46 -0.86 15.57 17.32
N ASN A 47 -0.03 15.02 18.21
CA ASN A 47 -0.46 14.32 19.43
C ASN A 47 -1.54 13.25 19.15
N LEU A 48 -1.31 12.44 18.13
CA LEU A 48 -2.21 11.36 17.71
C LEU A 48 -1.79 10.02 18.31
N THR A 49 -2.67 9.03 18.19
CA THR A 49 -2.34 7.61 18.43
C THR A 49 -2.23 6.89 17.09
N ASN A 50 -1.58 5.72 17.04
CA ASN A 50 -1.51 4.88 15.84
C ASN A 50 -2.89 4.54 15.28
N GLU A 51 -3.90 4.37 16.13
CA GLU A 51 -5.29 4.11 15.74
C GLU A 51 -5.98 5.24 14.98
N LYS A 52 -5.40 6.44 14.98
CA LYS A 52 -5.87 7.61 14.21
C LYS A 52 -5.15 7.76 12.88
N ILE A 53 -4.23 6.87 12.55
CA ILE A 53 -3.46 6.90 11.30
C ILE A 53 -4.09 5.97 10.26
N VAL A 54 -4.36 6.54 9.09
CA VAL A 54 -4.75 5.82 7.87
C VAL A 54 -3.74 6.16 6.79
N ILE A 55 -3.24 5.16 6.08
CA ILE A 55 -2.34 5.37 4.95
C ILE A 55 -3.11 5.06 3.66
N GLY A 56 -3.11 6.02 2.73
CA GLY A 56 -3.61 5.82 1.38
C GLY A 56 -2.45 5.77 0.38
N GLY A 57 -2.50 4.84 -0.58
CA GLY A 57 -1.47 4.73 -1.60
C GLY A 57 -2.02 4.28 -2.96
N PHE A 58 -1.43 4.84 -4.03
CA PHE A 58 -1.68 4.44 -5.41
C PHE A 58 -0.41 3.86 -6.01
N SER A 59 -0.52 2.78 -6.80
CA SER A 59 0.58 2.15 -7.50
C SER A 59 1.73 1.81 -6.52
N GLN A 60 2.92 2.35 -6.71
CA GLN A 60 4.06 2.18 -5.81
C GLN A 60 3.75 2.66 -4.37
N GLY A 61 2.93 3.71 -4.22
CA GLY A 61 2.45 4.17 -2.92
C GLY A 61 1.59 3.11 -2.20
N CYS A 62 0.78 2.33 -2.92
CA CYS A 62 0.05 1.19 -2.36
C CYS A 62 1.02 0.09 -1.90
N MET A 63 2.02 -0.24 -2.72
CA MET A 63 3.01 -1.27 -2.42
C MET A 63 3.74 -0.98 -1.10
N ILE A 64 4.29 0.22 -0.97
CA ILE A 64 5.03 0.61 0.24
C ILE A 64 4.12 0.79 1.45
N SER A 65 2.88 1.24 1.26
CA SER A 65 1.89 1.35 2.34
C SER A 65 1.54 0.00 2.94
N LEU A 66 1.32 -1.02 2.11
CA LEU A 66 1.07 -2.39 2.56
C LEU A 66 2.26 -2.94 3.34
N GLN A 67 3.47 -2.89 2.75
CA GLN A 67 4.68 -3.39 3.38
C GLN A 67 4.91 -2.72 4.74
N THR A 68 4.89 -1.39 4.78
CA THR A 68 5.12 -0.63 6.01
C THR A 68 4.06 -0.94 7.07
N ALA A 69 2.78 -0.86 6.74
CA ALA A 69 1.71 -1.03 7.70
C ALA A 69 1.65 -2.43 8.33
N LEU A 70 1.93 -3.48 7.54
CA LEU A 70 1.91 -4.86 8.00
C LEU A 70 3.14 -5.23 8.85
N LYS A 71 4.26 -4.56 8.62
CA LYS A 71 5.52 -4.83 9.35
C LYS A 71 5.68 -3.95 10.60
N ARG A 72 4.92 -2.84 10.73
CA ARG A 72 4.98 -2.01 11.93
C ARG A 72 4.64 -2.81 13.19
N LYS A 73 5.41 -2.57 14.28
CA LYS A 73 5.10 -3.12 15.60
C LYS A 73 3.80 -2.53 16.14
N ASP A 74 3.65 -1.21 16.03
CA ASP A 74 2.47 -0.50 16.52
C ASP A 74 1.46 -0.34 15.38
N LYS A 75 0.39 -1.11 15.47
CA LYS A 75 -0.66 -1.19 14.45
C LYS A 75 -1.34 0.17 14.21
N ILE A 76 -1.31 0.63 12.97
CA ILE A 76 -2.13 1.77 12.53
C ILE A 76 -3.58 1.34 12.27
N ASN A 77 -4.49 2.29 12.09
CA ASN A 77 -5.91 2.02 11.86
C ASN A 77 -6.13 1.18 10.59
N SER A 78 -5.72 1.71 9.44
CA SER A 78 -6.04 1.06 8.16
C SER A 78 -5.14 1.49 7.00
N VAL A 79 -5.23 0.70 5.91
CA VAL A 79 -4.59 0.97 4.62
C VAL A 79 -5.65 1.00 3.53
N ILE A 80 -5.59 2.02 2.66
CA ILE A 80 -6.40 2.16 1.46
C ILE A 80 -5.46 2.06 0.26
N GLY A 81 -5.48 0.94 -0.45
CA GLY A 81 -4.57 0.68 -1.57
C GLY A 81 -5.27 0.69 -2.93
N TYR A 82 -4.67 1.38 -3.90
CA TYR A 82 -5.14 1.43 -5.27
C TYR A 82 -4.04 0.94 -6.23
N SER A 83 -4.37 0.03 -7.15
CA SER A 83 -3.54 -0.41 -8.27
C SER A 83 -2.10 -0.75 -7.88
N GLY A 84 -1.94 -1.47 -6.78
CA GLY A 84 -0.63 -1.91 -6.28
C GLY A 84 -0.51 -3.42 -6.20
N LYS A 85 0.63 -3.88 -5.67
CA LYS A 85 0.91 -5.30 -5.42
C LYS A 85 1.70 -5.48 -4.12
N ILE A 86 1.77 -6.69 -3.61
CA ILE A 86 2.76 -7.08 -2.60
C ILE A 86 4.13 -7.13 -3.28
N ILE A 87 5.12 -6.45 -2.71
CA ILE A 87 6.47 -6.33 -3.31
C ILE A 87 7.15 -7.68 -3.33
N ASP A 88 7.15 -8.36 -2.19
CA ASP A 88 7.69 -9.70 -2.03
C ASP A 88 6.83 -10.47 -1.02
N VAL A 89 6.21 -11.55 -1.50
CA VAL A 89 5.25 -12.34 -0.73
C VAL A 89 5.95 -13.12 0.39
N GLU A 90 7.10 -13.73 0.11
CA GLU A 90 7.83 -14.55 1.07
C GLU A 90 8.40 -13.70 2.20
N HIS A 91 9.03 -12.56 1.83
CA HIS A 91 9.53 -11.61 2.80
C HIS A 91 8.40 -11.04 3.68
N LEU A 92 7.28 -10.66 3.08
CA LEU A 92 6.13 -10.15 3.84
C LEU A 92 5.57 -11.21 4.77
N GLN A 93 5.41 -12.45 4.30
CA GLN A 93 4.92 -13.58 5.11
C GLN A 93 5.71 -13.77 6.41
N SER A 94 7.04 -13.67 6.33
CA SER A 94 7.94 -13.85 7.47
C SER A 94 8.03 -12.63 8.39
N SER A 95 7.50 -11.48 7.99
CA SER A 95 7.70 -10.19 8.67
C SER A 95 6.42 -9.45 9.09
N ILE A 96 5.25 -10.09 8.97
CA ILE A 96 3.98 -9.50 9.47
C ILE A 96 4.01 -9.40 10.99
N ASN A 97 3.91 -8.18 11.50
CA ASN A 97 3.85 -7.88 12.93
C ASN A 97 2.49 -7.31 13.37
N SER A 98 1.74 -6.72 12.45
CA SER A 98 0.45 -6.13 12.75
C SER A 98 -0.61 -6.39 11.68
N ARG A 99 -1.87 -6.17 12.04
CA ARG A 99 -3.03 -6.44 11.16
C ARG A 99 -3.96 -5.23 11.14
N PRO A 100 -3.60 -4.12 10.44
CA PRO A 100 -4.51 -3.00 10.22
C PRO A 100 -5.67 -3.43 9.31
N LYS A 101 -6.78 -2.70 9.32
CA LYS A 101 -7.85 -2.92 8.33
C LYS A 101 -7.37 -2.54 6.95
N ILE A 102 -7.71 -3.32 5.91
CA ILE A 102 -7.22 -3.08 4.55
C ILE A 102 -8.36 -3.13 3.55
N ILE A 103 -8.38 -2.16 2.63
CA ILE A 103 -9.13 -2.24 1.38
C ILE A 103 -8.15 -2.08 0.21
N LEU A 104 -8.24 -3.00 -0.76
CA LEU A 104 -7.46 -2.97 -2.00
C LEU A 104 -8.39 -2.83 -3.20
N MET A 105 -8.07 -1.90 -4.08
CA MET A 105 -8.90 -1.55 -5.24
C MET A 105 -8.05 -1.51 -6.51
N HIS A 106 -8.60 -2.02 -7.63
CA HIS A 106 -7.85 -2.16 -8.87
C HIS A 106 -8.75 -1.98 -10.10
N GLY A 107 -8.19 -1.47 -11.19
CA GLY A 107 -8.83 -1.48 -12.50
C GLY A 107 -8.62 -2.83 -13.20
N ASP A 108 -9.62 -3.35 -13.90
CA ASP A 108 -9.55 -4.67 -14.57
C ASP A 108 -8.72 -4.68 -15.85
N ILE A 109 -8.51 -3.51 -16.47
CA ILE A 109 -7.68 -3.31 -17.66
C ILE A 109 -6.42 -2.50 -17.36
N ASP A 110 -5.90 -2.60 -16.13
CA ASP A 110 -4.63 -1.97 -15.73
C ASP A 110 -3.45 -2.70 -16.38
N GLU A 111 -2.81 -2.05 -17.36
CA GLU A 111 -1.65 -2.58 -18.10
C GLU A 111 -0.30 -2.28 -17.42
N ILE A 112 -0.27 -1.37 -16.44
CA ILE A 112 0.96 -1.00 -15.71
C ILE A 112 1.19 -1.94 -14.53
N VAL A 113 0.13 -2.17 -13.74
CA VAL A 113 0.13 -3.15 -12.65
C VAL A 113 -1.09 -4.06 -12.87
N PRO A 114 -0.93 -5.23 -13.49
CA PRO A 114 -2.04 -6.12 -13.80
C PRO A 114 -2.94 -6.46 -12.60
N ALA A 115 -4.25 -6.49 -12.83
CA ALA A 115 -5.24 -6.79 -11.79
C ALA A 115 -5.07 -8.18 -11.13
N SER A 116 -4.34 -9.10 -11.77
CA SER A 116 -3.95 -10.40 -11.17
C SER A 116 -3.25 -10.23 -9.83
N TYR A 117 -2.48 -9.15 -9.65
CA TYR A 117 -1.81 -8.86 -8.37
C TYR A 117 -2.79 -8.56 -7.22
N LEU A 118 -3.98 -8.03 -7.51
CA LEU A 118 -5.03 -7.92 -6.49
C LEU A 118 -5.52 -9.30 -6.05
N LEU A 119 -5.68 -10.23 -7.00
CA LEU A 119 -6.11 -11.60 -6.71
C LEU A 119 -5.04 -12.35 -5.91
N GLU A 120 -3.77 -12.23 -6.30
CA GLU A 120 -2.62 -12.78 -5.56
C GLU A 120 -2.57 -12.23 -4.12
N ALA A 121 -2.73 -10.92 -3.94
CA ALA A 121 -2.79 -10.30 -2.62
C ALA A 121 -3.97 -10.83 -1.80
N LYS A 122 -5.16 -10.97 -2.40
CA LYS A 122 -6.34 -11.54 -1.73
C LYS A 122 -6.10 -12.99 -1.27
N GLU A 123 -5.49 -13.81 -2.13
CA GLU A 123 -5.12 -15.19 -1.77
C GLU A 123 -4.10 -15.23 -0.63
N PHE A 124 -3.05 -14.39 -0.71
CA PHE A 124 -2.06 -14.26 0.34
C PHE A 124 -2.70 -13.95 1.70
N PHE A 125 -3.58 -12.95 1.74
CA PHE A 125 -4.27 -12.57 2.98
C PHE A 125 -5.19 -13.68 3.48
N ASN A 126 -5.94 -14.34 2.59
CA ASN A 126 -6.81 -15.47 2.97
C ASN A 126 -6.01 -16.64 3.57
N LYS A 127 -4.88 -17.03 2.95
CA LYS A 127 -3.97 -18.06 3.47
C LYS A 127 -3.42 -17.73 4.87
N ASN A 128 -3.30 -16.44 5.16
CA ASN A 128 -2.84 -15.95 6.47
C ASN A 128 -3.98 -15.66 7.46
N ASN A 129 -5.21 -16.12 7.19
CA ASN A 129 -6.39 -15.83 7.99
C ASN A 129 -6.58 -14.33 8.27
N TYR A 130 -6.35 -13.50 7.24
CA TYR A 130 -6.42 -12.07 7.34
C TYR A 130 -7.48 -11.52 6.36
N LYS A 131 -8.58 -11.02 6.93
CA LYS A 131 -9.69 -10.49 6.13
C LYS A 131 -9.33 -9.12 5.56
N VAL A 132 -9.36 -9.01 4.23
CA VAL A 132 -9.19 -7.74 3.50
C VAL A 132 -10.42 -7.50 2.62
N GLU A 133 -10.80 -6.22 2.47
CA GLU A 133 -11.83 -5.81 1.51
C GLU A 133 -11.16 -5.63 0.13
N THR A 134 -11.80 -6.08 -0.94
CA THR A 134 -11.27 -5.93 -2.30
C THR A 134 -12.35 -5.44 -3.27
N LYS A 135 -11.97 -4.59 -4.24
CA LYS A 135 -12.86 -4.13 -5.31
C LYS A 135 -12.11 -4.06 -6.64
N ILE A 136 -12.71 -4.62 -7.70
CA ILE A 136 -12.27 -4.44 -9.08
C ILE A 136 -13.25 -3.50 -9.77
N PHE A 137 -12.71 -2.50 -10.50
CA PHE A 137 -13.46 -1.57 -11.32
C PHE A 137 -13.40 -2.00 -12.77
N LYS A 138 -14.56 -2.13 -13.41
CA LYS A 138 -14.65 -2.51 -14.83
C LYS A 138 -14.27 -1.37 -15.75
N ASN A 139 -13.60 -1.70 -16.87
CA ASN A 139 -13.11 -0.75 -17.88
C ASN A 139 -12.25 0.37 -17.25
N CYS A 140 -11.46 0.03 -16.24
CA CYS A 140 -10.63 0.97 -15.53
C CYS A 140 -9.15 0.61 -15.72
N GLU A 141 -8.40 1.56 -16.26
CA GLU A 141 -6.96 1.51 -16.45
C GLU A 141 -6.20 1.78 -15.14
N HIS A 142 -4.87 2.06 -15.24
CA HIS A 142 -4.01 2.42 -14.10
C HIS A 142 -4.35 3.81 -13.53
N ARG A 143 -5.44 3.90 -12.79
CA ARG A 143 -5.92 5.16 -12.18
C ARG A 143 -6.84 4.91 -10.99
N ILE A 144 -7.13 5.95 -10.21
CA ILE A 144 -8.17 5.94 -9.19
C ILE A 144 -9.46 6.50 -9.81
N PRO A 145 -10.49 5.68 -10.05
CA PRO A 145 -11.77 6.18 -10.54
C PRO A 145 -12.53 6.90 -9.42
N THR A 146 -13.53 7.74 -9.79
CA THR A 146 -14.37 8.46 -8.82
C THR A 146 -15.07 7.51 -7.83
N GLU A 147 -15.55 6.36 -8.30
CA GLU A 147 -16.12 5.31 -7.43
C GLU A 147 -15.07 4.83 -6.41
N GLY A 148 -13.80 4.67 -6.83
CA GLY A 148 -12.69 4.25 -5.97
C GLY A 148 -12.39 5.26 -4.87
N SER A 149 -12.36 6.56 -5.20
CA SER A 149 -12.20 7.63 -4.23
C SER A 149 -13.34 7.63 -3.20
N SER A 150 -14.58 7.45 -3.66
CA SER A 150 -15.77 7.40 -2.80
C SER A 150 -15.73 6.18 -1.87
N LEU A 151 -15.36 5.00 -2.38
CA LEU A 151 -15.21 3.79 -1.56
C LEU A 151 -14.09 3.93 -0.52
N GLY A 152 -12.95 4.50 -0.90
CA GLY A 152 -11.85 4.79 0.03
C GLY A 152 -12.29 5.72 1.15
N LEU A 153 -13.02 6.79 0.82
CA LEU A 153 -13.56 7.72 1.82
C LEU A 153 -14.58 7.05 2.74
N ASN A 154 -15.47 6.21 2.21
CA ASN A 154 -16.44 5.46 3.02
C ASN A 154 -15.74 4.46 3.95
N PHE A 155 -14.71 3.77 3.45
CA PHE A 155 -13.88 2.87 4.26
C PHE A 155 -13.18 3.64 5.40
N LEU A 156 -12.63 4.81 5.11
CA LEU A 156 -12.03 5.68 6.10
C LEU A 156 -13.05 6.08 7.18
N LYS A 157 -14.22 6.59 6.78
CA LYS A 157 -15.28 6.99 7.71
C LYS A 157 -15.73 5.85 8.61
N LYS A 158 -16.00 4.67 8.03
CA LYS A 158 -16.42 3.46 8.76
C LYS A 158 -15.43 3.00 9.83
N ASN A 159 -14.14 3.25 9.62
CA ASN A 159 -13.09 2.66 10.45
C ASN A 159 -12.41 3.66 11.39
N LEU A 160 -12.51 4.96 11.12
CA LEU A 160 -11.86 6.01 11.90
C LEU A 160 -12.82 6.73 12.86
N TYR A 161 -14.11 6.70 12.56
CA TYR A 161 -15.19 7.31 13.34
C TYR A 161 -16.22 6.25 13.75
#